data_f4aa38e51542fbc8e5920b6615967553
#
_entry.id   f4aa38e51542fbc8e5920b6615967553
#
_cell.length_a   1.000
_cell.length_b   1.000
_cell.length_c   1.000
_cell.angle_alpha   90.00
_cell.angle_beta   90.00
_cell.angle_gamma   90.00
#
_symmetry.space_group_name_H-M   'P 1'
#
loop_
_entity.id
_entity.type
_entity.pdbx_description
1 polymer ?
#
loop_
_entity_poly.entity_id
_entity_poly.type
_entity_poly.pdbx_seq_one_letter_code
_entity_poly.pdbx_strand_id
1 'polypeptide(L)'
;MKRDFIGKTVFLVAFVAILVVSVYGFSGKMMQERHDAQNKTSETTSDKQTDNNGLKTTGKTTEITTEKTTEPEEKDERKLPKATDKLVCFTFDDGPYAPVTNKILDTLEKYNGRATFFVVGDRADTYSDEIIRASKMGCEIGTHTYSHVNLNSLSVPEMQEEIKKSCDAISKYTGKKVKVLRPPEGAANDTVKANVGMPMVLWSVDSRDWDYRNADKDYQTVMDNVFDGSIVLMHDLYPATADAVARLIPELAKQGYKFVTFSELMKIRGVDVEPGEKYFSATPQAPAEECDNAG
;
A
#
# COMPACT_ATOMS: atom_id res chain seq x y z
N MET A 1 18.84 -45.08 -35.19
CA MET A 1 19.04 -43.79 -34.53
C MET A 1 17.73 -43.17 -34.03
N LYS A 2 16.83 -43.92 -33.35
CA LYS A 2 15.54 -43.38 -32.80
C LYS A 2 15.22 -43.88 -31.38
N ARG A 3 16.14 -44.55 -30.70
CA ARG A 3 15.90 -45.15 -29.36
C ARG A 3 16.45 -44.31 -28.18
N ASP A 4 17.38 -43.38 -28.40
CA ASP A 4 18.04 -42.66 -27.31
C ASP A 4 17.35 -41.34 -26.92
N PHE A 5 16.34 -40.89 -27.69
CA PHE A 5 15.65 -39.61 -27.39
C PHE A 5 14.54 -39.76 -26.32
N ILE A 6 13.92 -40.95 -26.21
CA ILE A 6 12.81 -41.18 -25.24
C ILE A 6 13.33 -41.34 -23.79
N GLY A 7 14.53 -41.90 -23.60
CA GLY A 7 15.12 -42.08 -22.28
C GLY A 7 15.50 -40.78 -21.57
N LYS A 8 15.97 -39.76 -22.32
CA LYS A 8 16.40 -38.47 -21.74
C LYS A 8 15.23 -37.58 -21.34
N THR A 9 14.11 -37.65 -22.03
CA THR A 9 12.91 -36.83 -21.75
C THR A 9 12.19 -37.35 -20.49
N VAL A 10 12.15 -38.65 -20.28
CA VAL A 10 11.54 -39.26 -19.08
C VAL A 10 12.35 -38.96 -17.82
N PHE A 11 13.68 -38.94 -17.88
CA PHE A 11 14.53 -38.58 -16.75
C PHE A 11 14.42 -37.09 -16.36
N LEU A 12 14.23 -36.18 -17.31
CA LEU A 12 14.11 -34.75 -17.04
C LEU A 12 12.77 -34.44 -16.35
N VAL A 13 11.68 -35.07 -16.76
CA VAL A 13 10.35 -34.87 -16.14
C VAL A 13 10.31 -35.43 -14.72
N ALA A 14 10.95 -36.57 -14.46
CA ALA A 14 11.03 -37.14 -13.12
C ALA A 14 11.84 -36.26 -12.15
N PHE A 15 12.92 -35.62 -12.61
CA PHE A 15 13.76 -34.76 -11.77
C PHE A 15 13.06 -33.45 -11.40
N VAL A 16 12.27 -32.85 -12.31
CA VAL A 16 11.48 -31.64 -12.05
C VAL A 16 10.33 -31.93 -11.10
N ALA A 17 9.67 -33.08 -11.21
CA ALA A 17 8.61 -33.51 -10.29
C ALA A 17 9.11 -33.73 -8.85
N ILE A 18 10.30 -34.26 -8.66
CA ILE A 18 10.91 -34.47 -7.33
C ILE A 18 11.31 -33.15 -6.68
N LEU A 19 11.82 -32.17 -7.47
CA LEU A 19 12.14 -30.83 -6.96
C LEU A 19 10.90 -30.05 -6.52
N VAL A 20 9.80 -30.13 -7.27
CA VAL A 20 8.53 -29.45 -6.93
C VAL A 20 7.93 -30.02 -5.64
N VAL A 21 7.93 -31.35 -5.46
CA VAL A 21 7.43 -31.99 -4.23
C VAL A 21 8.29 -31.63 -3.01
N SER A 22 9.61 -31.46 -3.17
CA SER A 22 10.50 -31.06 -2.07
C SER A 22 10.27 -29.62 -1.61
N VAL A 23 9.98 -28.70 -2.52
CA VAL A 23 9.74 -27.29 -2.20
C VAL A 23 8.38 -27.10 -1.51
N TYR A 24 7.33 -27.76 -1.99
CA TYR A 24 6.00 -27.69 -1.37
C TYR A 24 5.92 -28.46 -0.04
N GLY A 25 6.61 -29.58 0.10
CA GLY A 25 6.67 -30.35 1.35
C GLY A 25 7.40 -29.62 2.49
N PHE A 26 8.43 -28.82 2.17
CA PHE A 26 9.17 -28.04 3.16
C PHE A 26 8.38 -26.81 3.64
N SER A 27 7.64 -26.16 2.74
CA SER A 27 6.80 -25.00 3.08
C SER A 27 5.62 -25.38 3.99
N GLY A 28 4.96 -26.53 3.74
CA GLY A 28 3.86 -27.01 4.56
C GLY A 28 4.29 -27.37 6.00
N LYS A 29 5.48 -27.92 6.16
CA LYS A 29 5.99 -28.32 7.48
C LYS A 29 6.37 -27.12 8.36
N MET A 30 6.92 -26.08 7.78
CA MET A 30 7.20 -24.81 8.52
C MET A 30 5.94 -24.05 8.93
N MET A 31 4.86 -24.14 8.16
CA MET A 31 3.57 -23.55 8.56
C MET A 31 2.92 -24.30 9.73
N GLN A 32 2.99 -25.64 9.73
CA GLN A 32 2.42 -26.47 10.81
C GLN A 32 3.16 -26.24 12.13
N GLU A 33 4.49 -26.15 12.13
CA GLU A 33 5.28 -25.90 13.34
C GLU A 33 5.04 -24.51 13.96
N ARG A 34 4.67 -23.50 13.15
CA ARG A 34 4.27 -22.18 13.66
C ARG A 34 2.88 -22.19 14.29
N HIS A 35 1.93 -22.95 13.76
CA HIS A 35 0.59 -23.09 14.31
C HIS A 35 0.58 -23.81 15.67
N ASP A 36 1.43 -24.82 15.81
CA ASP A 36 1.54 -25.60 17.05
C ASP A 36 2.26 -24.84 18.18
N ALA A 37 3.16 -23.90 17.82
CA ALA A 37 3.84 -23.02 18.78
C ALA A 37 2.89 -21.92 19.36
N GLN A 38 1.95 -21.42 18.59
CA GLN A 38 0.98 -20.42 19.05
C GLN A 38 -0.11 -21.01 19.97
N ASN A 39 -0.47 -22.29 19.77
CA ASN A 39 -1.48 -22.95 20.59
C ASN A 39 -0.98 -23.37 22.00
N LYS A 40 0.35 -23.42 22.19
CA LYS A 40 0.94 -23.81 23.49
C LYS A 40 1.04 -22.67 24.51
N THR A 41 0.83 -21.42 24.07
CA THR A 41 0.96 -20.24 24.94
C THR A 41 -0.37 -19.75 25.53
N SER A 42 -1.51 -20.32 25.12
CA SER A 42 -2.85 -19.88 25.55
C SER A 42 -3.49 -20.73 26.66
N GLU A 43 -2.82 -21.75 27.21
CA GLU A 43 -3.39 -22.64 28.21
C GLU A 43 -2.92 -22.44 29.65
N THR A 44 -2.20 -21.38 29.96
CA THR A 44 -1.75 -21.15 31.36
C THR A 44 -2.16 -19.76 31.84
N THR A 45 -3.42 -19.53 32.12
CA THR A 45 -3.89 -18.64 33.20
C THR A 45 -5.42 -18.67 33.27
N SER A 46 -5.95 -19.62 34.02
CA SER A 46 -7.28 -19.54 34.63
C SER A 46 -7.14 -20.24 35.98
N ASP A 47 -7.20 -19.47 37.05
CA ASP A 47 -7.88 -19.74 38.31
C ASP A 47 -7.42 -18.73 39.37
N LYS A 48 -8.30 -17.89 39.83
CA LYS A 48 -8.72 -17.77 41.23
C LYS A 48 -9.74 -16.67 41.44
N GLN A 49 -10.82 -17.12 41.85
CA GLN A 49 -12.01 -16.67 42.52
C GLN A 49 -11.81 -15.78 43.78
N THR A 50 -12.72 -14.87 44.04
CA THR A 50 -13.67 -14.60 45.15
C THR A 50 -13.63 -13.11 45.55
N ASP A 51 -14.60 -12.42 45.87
CA ASP A 51 -15.95 -12.39 46.40
C ASP A 51 -16.37 -10.92 46.69
N ASN A 52 -17.65 -10.67 46.45
CA ASN A 52 -18.56 -9.77 47.18
C ASN A 52 -18.15 -8.37 47.69
N ASN A 53 -18.79 -7.31 47.23
CA ASN A 53 -19.86 -6.66 48.00
C ASN A 53 -20.56 -5.54 47.20
N GLY A 54 -21.88 -5.53 47.29
CA GLY A 54 -22.74 -4.53 46.68
C GLY A 54 -22.76 -3.21 47.44
N LEU A 55 -23.07 -2.14 46.73
CA LEU A 55 -23.85 -1.02 47.27
C LEU A 55 -24.56 -0.25 46.17
N LYS A 56 -25.79 0.07 46.44
CA LYS A 56 -26.75 0.87 45.65
C LYS A 56 -26.32 2.32 45.49
N THR A 57 -26.68 2.97 44.43
CA THR A 57 -27.64 4.07 44.29
C THR A 57 -27.25 5.19 43.34
N THR A 58 -28.24 5.60 42.62
CA THR A 58 -28.67 6.90 42.08
C THR A 58 -28.07 7.37 40.77
N GLY A 59 -29.00 7.38 39.80
CA GLY A 59 -28.84 7.97 38.51
C GLY A 59 -28.59 9.48 38.54
N LYS A 60 -27.73 9.88 37.63
CA LYS A 60 -27.74 11.25 37.14
C LYS A 60 -27.45 11.17 35.62
N THR A 61 -28.50 11.42 34.85
CA THR A 61 -28.43 11.62 33.42
C THR A 61 -27.54 12.83 33.19
N THR A 62 -26.35 12.59 32.61
CA THR A 62 -25.51 13.68 32.09
C THR A 62 -25.60 13.60 30.58
N GLU A 63 -26.19 14.60 29.97
CA GLU A 63 -26.16 14.81 28.52
C GLU A 63 -24.70 14.86 28.07
N ILE A 64 -24.32 13.91 27.19
CA ILE A 64 -23.01 13.93 26.55
C ILE A 64 -23.15 14.88 25.36
N THR A 65 -22.72 16.12 25.57
CA THR A 65 -22.46 17.06 24.48
C THR A 65 -21.30 16.49 23.69
N THR A 66 -21.56 16.08 22.45
CA THR A 66 -20.52 15.69 21.48
C THR A 66 -19.74 16.94 21.11
N GLU A 67 -18.66 17.21 21.83
CA GLU A 67 -17.62 18.12 21.35
C GLU A 67 -16.96 17.46 20.13
N LYS A 68 -17.09 18.14 18.99
CA LYS A 68 -16.39 17.84 17.76
C LYS A 68 -14.90 18.14 17.99
N THR A 69 -14.15 17.10 18.41
CA THR A 69 -12.70 17.19 18.52
C THR A 69 -12.14 17.36 17.13
N THR A 70 -11.81 18.58 16.78
CA THR A 70 -10.97 18.90 15.61
C THR A 70 -9.55 18.44 15.97
N GLU A 71 -9.11 17.33 15.36
CA GLU A 71 -7.71 16.92 15.39
C GLU A 71 -6.84 18.10 14.92
N PRO A 72 -5.70 18.40 15.62
CA PRO A 72 -4.76 19.38 15.13
C PRO A 72 -4.14 18.84 13.83
N GLU A 73 -4.49 19.44 12.69
CA GLU A 73 -3.73 19.24 11.46
C GLU A 73 -2.29 19.74 11.73
N GLU A 74 -1.35 18.80 11.84
CA GLU A 74 0.07 19.10 11.86
C GLU A 74 0.37 19.85 10.56
N LYS A 75 0.69 21.15 10.66
CA LYS A 75 0.94 21.99 9.50
C LYS A 75 2.18 21.50 8.79
N ASP A 76 1.95 20.80 7.69
CA ASP A 76 3.00 20.49 6.74
C ASP A 76 3.55 21.80 6.16
N GLU A 77 4.76 22.16 6.57
CA GLU A 77 5.42 23.40 6.15
C GLU A 77 5.90 23.37 4.68
N ARG A 78 5.79 22.19 4.02
CA ARG A 78 6.17 22.08 2.61
C ARG A 78 5.17 22.81 1.72
N LYS A 79 5.67 23.79 0.96
CA LYS A 79 4.85 24.42 -0.08
C LYS A 79 4.54 23.38 -1.17
N LEU A 80 3.25 23.13 -1.39
CA LEU A 80 2.80 22.24 -2.47
C LEU A 80 3.28 22.76 -3.84
N PRO A 81 3.62 21.85 -4.78
CA PRO A 81 3.86 22.19 -6.17
C PRO A 81 2.67 22.93 -6.79
N LYS A 82 2.93 23.68 -7.86
CA LYS A 82 1.88 24.35 -8.63
C LYS A 82 1.19 23.38 -9.57
N ALA A 83 -0.05 23.71 -9.97
CA ALA A 83 -0.78 22.94 -10.98
C ALA A 83 -0.07 22.88 -12.35
N THR A 84 0.81 23.85 -12.64
CA THR A 84 1.62 23.91 -13.86
C THR A 84 2.95 23.12 -13.78
N ASP A 85 3.34 22.62 -12.60
CA ASP A 85 4.53 21.80 -12.45
C ASP A 85 4.26 20.39 -13.01
N LYS A 86 5.31 19.74 -13.56
CA LYS A 86 5.23 18.32 -13.87
C LYS A 86 5.17 17.50 -12.58
N LEU A 87 4.13 16.69 -12.42
CA LEU A 87 3.91 15.89 -11.21
C LEU A 87 4.02 14.40 -11.51
N VAL A 88 4.53 13.65 -10.56
CA VAL A 88 4.49 12.19 -10.57
C VAL A 88 4.25 11.66 -9.15
N CYS A 89 3.35 10.69 -9.03
CA CYS A 89 3.09 9.98 -7.79
C CYS A 89 3.72 8.60 -7.85
N PHE A 90 4.84 8.41 -7.14
CA PHE A 90 5.37 7.08 -6.89
C PHE A 90 4.53 6.40 -5.82
N THR A 91 4.17 5.15 -6.06
CA THR A 91 3.40 4.34 -5.10
C THR A 91 4.07 2.99 -4.90
N PHE A 92 4.05 2.52 -3.65
CA PHE A 92 4.73 1.29 -3.26
C PHE A 92 3.76 0.36 -2.54
N ASP A 93 3.65 -0.89 -3.00
CA ASP A 93 2.77 -1.91 -2.48
C ASP A 93 3.53 -2.97 -1.66
N ASP A 94 2.80 -3.75 -0.86
CA ASP A 94 3.23 -4.93 -0.11
C ASP A 94 4.16 -4.68 1.07
N GLY A 95 4.73 -3.49 1.17
CA GLY A 95 5.62 -3.13 2.27
C GLY A 95 4.92 -2.89 3.62
N PRO A 96 5.68 -2.38 4.58
CA PRO A 96 7.11 -2.06 4.49
C PRO A 96 8.03 -3.28 4.57
N TYR A 97 9.25 -3.10 4.06
CA TYR A 97 10.39 -3.95 4.34
C TYR A 97 11.62 -3.08 4.63
N ALA A 98 12.07 -3.05 5.87
CA ALA A 98 13.02 -2.06 6.40
C ALA A 98 14.23 -1.75 5.49
N PRO A 99 14.98 -2.74 4.95
CA PRO A 99 16.15 -2.46 4.11
C PRO A 99 15.81 -1.75 2.79
N VAL A 100 14.60 -1.96 2.26
CA VAL A 100 14.14 -1.41 0.98
C VAL A 100 13.41 -0.10 1.21
N THR A 101 12.40 -0.09 2.09
CA THR A 101 11.59 1.09 2.40
C THR A 101 12.47 2.25 2.86
N ASN A 102 13.42 2.02 3.79
CA ASN A 102 14.31 3.08 4.26
C ASN A 102 15.18 3.67 3.15
N LYS A 103 15.70 2.86 2.22
CA LYS A 103 16.49 3.34 1.08
C LYS A 103 15.67 4.19 0.11
N ILE A 104 14.41 3.84 -0.09
CA ILE A 104 13.45 4.64 -0.88
C ILE A 104 13.19 5.98 -0.17
N LEU A 105 12.91 5.96 1.15
CA LEU A 105 12.70 7.17 1.93
C LEU A 105 13.93 8.08 1.95
N ASP A 106 15.14 7.54 2.08
CA ASP A 106 16.39 8.31 1.98
C ASP A 106 16.52 9.03 0.64
N THR A 107 16.08 8.38 -0.44
CA THR A 107 16.10 8.97 -1.78
C THR A 107 15.06 10.07 -1.92
N LEU A 108 13.82 9.84 -1.49
CA LEU A 108 12.75 10.84 -1.51
C LEU A 108 13.13 12.09 -0.69
N GLU A 109 13.69 11.90 0.52
CA GLU A 109 14.11 12.98 1.41
C GLU A 109 15.12 13.92 0.74
N LYS A 110 16.15 13.38 0.06
CA LYS A 110 17.16 14.16 -0.67
C LYS A 110 16.58 15.08 -1.75
N TYR A 111 15.43 14.74 -2.30
CA TYR A 111 14.76 15.49 -3.36
C TYR A 111 13.49 16.22 -2.88
N ASN A 112 13.28 16.31 -1.56
CA ASN A 112 12.07 16.86 -0.94
C ASN A 112 10.79 16.26 -1.57
N GLY A 113 10.87 14.97 -1.90
CA GLY A 113 9.81 14.21 -2.55
C GLY A 113 8.95 13.50 -1.53
N ARG A 114 7.74 13.16 -1.95
CA ARG A 114 6.79 12.32 -1.23
C ARG A 114 6.28 11.22 -2.14
N ALA A 115 5.75 10.18 -1.53
CA ALA A 115 5.15 9.04 -2.20
C ALA A 115 3.94 8.54 -1.40
N THR A 116 3.17 7.62 -1.97
CA THR A 116 2.11 6.91 -1.26
C THR A 116 2.53 5.46 -1.08
N PHE A 117 2.47 4.95 0.16
CA PHE A 117 2.79 3.57 0.50
C PHE A 117 1.50 2.82 0.85
N PHE A 118 1.19 1.77 0.12
CA PHE A 118 0.05 0.89 0.39
C PHE A 118 0.50 -0.30 1.24
N VAL A 119 0.33 -0.14 2.54
CA VAL A 119 0.84 -1.07 3.56
C VAL A 119 -0.08 -2.27 3.69
N VAL A 120 0.48 -3.47 3.70
CA VAL A 120 -0.21 -4.70 4.14
C VAL A 120 -0.30 -4.69 5.66
N GLY A 121 -1.53 -4.72 6.20
CA GLY A 121 -1.79 -4.42 7.60
C GLY A 121 -1.10 -5.37 8.60
N ASP A 122 -0.90 -6.65 8.25
CA ASP A 122 -0.22 -7.63 9.11
C ASP A 122 1.28 -7.34 9.29
N ARG A 123 1.87 -6.48 8.44
CA ARG A 123 3.26 -6.05 8.53
C ARG A 123 3.46 -4.85 9.44
N ALA A 124 2.36 -4.15 9.78
CA ALA A 124 2.45 -2.85 10.45
C ALA A 124 3.15 -2.91 11.82
N ASP A 125 2.90 -3.95 12.61
CA ASP A 125 3.57 -4.10 13.92
C ASP A 125 5.07 -4.41 13.79
N THR A 126 5.45 -5.18 12.77
CA THR A 126 6.86 -5.58 12.53
C THR A 126 7.71 -4.42 12.01
N TYR A 127 7.12 -3.55 11.19
CA TYR A 127 7.80 -2.47 10.47
C TYR A 127 7.23 -1.09 10.83
N SER A 128 6.84 -0.93 12.10
CA SER A 128 6.24 0.31 12.60
C SER A 128 7.14 1.54 12.46
N ASP A 129 8.44 1.38 12.58
CA ASP A 129 9.41 2.48 12.47
C ASP A 129 9.42 3.07 11.06
N GLU A 130 9.32 2.24 10.01
CA GLU A 130 9.24 2.67 8.62
C GLU A 130 7.93 3.41 8.34
N ILE A 131 6.80 2.93 8.88
CA ILE A 131 5.50 3.60 8.77
C ILE A 131 5.53 4.97 9.44
N ILE A 132 6.06 5.05 10.66
CA ILE A 132 6.22 6.30 11.41
C ILE A 132 7.12 7.27 10.64
N ARG A 133 8.26 6.79 10.13
CA ARG A 133 9.20 7.60 9.35
C ARG A 133 8.55 8.16 8.09
N ALA A 134 7.93 7.30 7.29
CA ALA A 134 7.24 7.72 6.05
C ALA A 134 6.15 8.75 6.34
N SER A 135 5.32 8.52 7.37
CA SER A 135 4.27 9.46 7.79
C SER A 135 4.82 10.81 8.26
N LYS A 136 5.93 10.83 9.03
CA LYS A 136 6.60 12.07 9.49
C LYS A 136 7.24 12.84 8.34
N MET A 137 7.72 12.16 7.30
CA MET A 137 8.21 12.79 6.07
C MET A 137 7.09 13.38 5.23
N GLY A 138 5.81 13.19 5.61
CA GLY A 138 4.64 13.65 4.86
C GLY A 138 4.27 12.74 3.70
N CYS A 139 4.81 11.53 3.61
CA CYS A 139 4.29 10.52 2.71
C CYS A 139 2.88 10.08 3.13
N GLU A 140 2.07 9.72 2.16
CA GLU A 140 0.74 9.17 2.41
C GLU A 140 0.82 7.67 2.67
N ILE A 141 0.10 7.22 3.70
CA ILE A 141 0.00 5.79 4.01
C ILE A 141 -1.43 5.35 3.68
N GLY A 142 -1.55 4.48 2.68
CA GLY A 142 -2.77 3.80 2.29
C GLY A 142 -2.81 2.37 2.79
N THR A 143 -3.96 1.71 2.64
CA THR A 143 -4.10 0.28 2.95
C THR A 143 -3.99 -0.60 1.71
N HIS A 144 -3.32 -1.76 1.85
CA HIS A 144 -3.28 -2.83 0.86
C HIS A 144 -3.98 -4.10 1.39
N THR A 145 -5.08 -3.91 2.11
CA THR A 145 -5.77 -4.91 2.94
C THR A 145 -4.94 -5.37 4.15
N TYR A 146 -5.50 -6.19 5.02
CA TYR A 146 -4.76 -6.67 6.19
C TYR A 146 -3.83 -7.84 5.84
N SER A 147 -4.33 -8.81 5.06
CA SER A 147 -3.63 -10.08 4.75
C SER A 147 -3.24 -10.21 3.27
N HIS A 148 -3.29 -9.12 2.49
CA HIS A 148 -3.08 -9.12 1.04
C HIS A 148 -4.03 -10.06 0.29
N VAL A 149 -5.28 -10.16 0.73
CA VAL A 149 -6.29 -11.01 0.09
C VAL A 149 -6.98 -10.29 -1.06
N ASN A 150 -7.30 -11.03 -2.13
CA ASN A 150 -8.09 -10.50 -3.24
C ASN A 150 -9.53 -10.22 -2.78
N LEU A 151 -9.93 -8.95 -2.76
CA LEU A 151 -11.22 -8.51 -2.25
C LEU A 151 -12.41 -9.10 -3.00
N ASN A 152 -12.24 -9.49 -4.27
CA ASN A 152 -13.31 -10.12 -5.06
C ASN A 152 -13.70 -11.52 -4.54
N SER A 153 -12.85 -12.16 -3.73
CA SER A 153 -13.09 -13.49 -3.17
C SER A 153 -13.84 -13.47 -1.84
N LEU A 154 -14.05 -12.27 -1.26
CA LEU A 154 -14.64 -12.10 0.07
C LEU A 154 -16.12 -11.72 -0.02
N SER A 155 -16.88 -12.09 1.00
CA SER A 155 -18.18 -11.47 1.26
C SER A 155 -18.00 -10.01 1.70
N VAL A 156 -19.04 -9.20 1.59
CA VAL A 156 -18.99 -7.78 1.99
C VAL A 156 -18.55 -7.59 3.45
N PRO A 157 -19.05 -8.34 4.45
CA PRO A 157 -18.57 -8.22 5.82
C PRO A 157 -17.09 -8.58 6.00
N GLU A 158 -16.60 -9.65 5.34
CA GLU A 158 -15.19 -10.05 5.40
C GLU A 158 -14.29 -8.99 4.76
N MET A 159 -14.68 -8.44 3.61
CA MET A 159 -13.96 -7.34 2.96
C MET A 159 -13.86 -6.11 3.86
N GLN A 160 -14.97 -5.70 4.49
CA GLN A 160 -15.00 -4.56 5.39
C GLN A 160 -14.11 -4.78 6.63
N GLU A 161 -14.09 -6.01 7.16
CA GLU A 161 -13.22 -6.36 8.29
C GLU A 161 -11.74 -6.35 7.90
N GLU A 162 -11.37 -6.89 6.74
CA GLU A 162 -10.01 -6.83 6.19
C GLU A 162 -9.51 -5.39 6.07
N ILE A 163 -10.32 -4.52 5.48
CA ILE A 163 -9.98 -3.10 5.31
C ILE A 163 -9.87 -2.41 6.68
N LYS A 164 -10.87 -2.60 7.54
CA LYS A 164 -10.90 -1.98 8.87
C LYS A 164 -9.69 -2.39 9.70
N LYS A 165 -9.38 -3.69 9.76
CA LYS A 165 -8.27 -4.23 10.52
C LYS A 165 -6.92 -3.67 10.04
N SER A 166 -6.75 -3.53 8.74
CA SER A 166 -5.56 -2.88 8.17
C SER A 166 -5.48 -1.39 8.52
N CYS A 167 -6.59 -0.66 8.38
CA CYS A 167 -6.63 0.75 8.73
C CYS A 167 -6.33 0.99 10.21
N ASP A 168 -6.87 0.16 11.11
CA ASP A 168 -6.61 0.24 12.55
C ASP A 168 -5.13 -0.02 12.86
N ALA A 169 -4.52 -1.04 12.24
CA ALA A 169 -3.11 -1.37 12.40
C ALA A 169 -2.19 -0.24 11.94
N ILE A 170 -2.48 0.40 10.81
CA ILE A 170 -1.72 1.53 10.27
C ILE A 170 -1.92 2.79 11.13
N SER A 171 -3.18 3.09 11.49
CA SER A 171 -3.53 4.29 12.26
C SER A 171 -2.91 4.30 13.65
N LYS A 172 -2.70 3.12 14.26
CA LYS A 172 -2.00 2.93 15.54
C LYS A 172 -0.61 3.60 15.55
N TYR A 173 0.09 3.58 14.41
CA TYR A 173 1.46 4.10 14.30
C TYR A 173 1.54 5.49 13.68
N THR A 174 0.62 5.81 12.77
CA THR A 174 0.61 7.13 12.11
C THR A 174 -0.13 8.18 12.92
N GLY A 175 -1.04 7.79 13.82
CA GLY A 175 -1.97 8.70 14.48
C GLY A 175 -2.99 9.33 13.52
N LYS A 176 -3.04 8.91 12.26
CA LYS A 176 -3.86 9.50 11.19
C LYS A 176 -4.82 8.45 10.64
N LYS A 177 -6.00 8.91 10.19
CA LYS A 177 -6.95 8.07 9.49
C LYS A 177 -6.42 7.71 8.11
N VAL A 178 -6.45 6.42 7.75
CA VAL A 178 -6.17 5.95 6.39
C VAL A 178 -7.34 6.36 5.48
N LYS A 179 -7.04 6.97 4.33
CA LYS A 179 -8.03 7.58 3.44
C LYS A 179 -8.11 6.92 2.06
N VAL A 180 -7.12 6.12 1.69
CA VAL A 180 -6.98 5.50 0.36
C VAL A 180 -6.67 4.02 0.47
N LEU A 181 -7.17 3.27 -0.50
CA LEU A 181 -6.93 1.83 -0.63
C LEU A 181 -6.34 1.54 -2.02
N ARG A 182 -5.44 0.57 -2.07
CA ARG A 182 -5.16 -0.16 -3.30
C ARG A 182 -5.58 -1.62 -3.11
N PRO A 183 -6.55 -2.12 -3.91
CA PRO A 183 -6.91 -3.53 -3.81
C PRO A 183 -5.76 -4.39 -4.33
N PRO A 184 -5.43 -5.52 -3.67
CA PRO A 184 -4.45 -6.48 -4.16
C PRO A 184 -4.72 -6.86 -5.62
N GLU A 185 -3.64 -6.96 -6.43
CA GLU A 185 -3.70 -7.24 -7.87
C GLU A 185 -4.47 -6.18 -8.70
N GLY A 186 -4.86 -5.04 -8.11
CA GLY A 186 -5.75 -4.06 -8.72
C GLY A 186 -7.19 -4.58 -8.92
N ALA A 187 -7.51 -5.73 -8.32
CA ALA A 187 -8.73 -6.47 -8.57
C ALA A 187 -9.90 -5.89 -7.74
N ALA A 188 -10.86 -5.27 -8.43
CA ALA A 188 -12.09 -4.77 -7.81
C ALA A 188 -13.26 -4.86 -8.80
N ASN A 189 -14.21 -5.75 -8.48
CA ASN A 189 -15.48 -5.89 -9.17
C ASN A 189 -16.52 -4.87 -8.65
N ASP A 190 -17.74 -4.90 -9.19
CA ASP A 190 -18.80 -3.96 -8.80
C ASP A 190 -19.21 -4.09 -7.33
N THR A 191 -19.12 -5.30 -6.75
CA THR A 191 -19.40 -5.50 -5.32
C THR A 191 -18.35 -4.80 -4.46
N VAL A 192 -17.06 -4.92 -4.80
CA VAL A 192 -15.97 -4.19 -4.12
C VAL A 192 -16.17 -2.69 -4.29
N LYS A 193 -16.40 -2.24 -5.52
CA LYS A 193 -16.64 -0.82 -5.83
C LYS A 193 -17.76 -0.22 -4.96
N ALA A 194 -18.88 -0.92 -4.83
CA ALA A 194 -20.05 -0.44 -4.09
C ALA A 194 -19.87 -0.44 -2.55
N ASN A 195 -18.94 -1.22 -2.01
CA ASN A 195 -18.86 -1.48 -0.56
C ASN A 195 -17.51 -1.17 0.09
N VAL A 196 -16.49 -0.80 -0.68
CA VAL A 196 -15.12 -0.55 -0.17
C VAL A 196 -15.03 0.70 0.72
N GLY A 197 -15.92 1.68 0.52
CA GLY A 197 -16.06 2.86 1.39
C GLY A 197 -14.91 3.87 1.31
N MET A 198 -13.95 3.70 0.39
CA MET A 198 -12.85 4.63 0.15
C MET A 198 -12.39 4.59 -1.31
N PRO A 199 -11.71 5.65 -1.79
CA PRO A 199 -11.18 5.68 -3.15
C PRO A 199 -10.13 4.61 -3.37
N MET A 200 -10.14 4.02 -4.56
CA MET A 200 -9.20 2.99 -4.99
C MET A 200 -8.12 3.57 -5.90
N VAL A 201 -6.88 3.55 -5.45
CA VAL A 201 -5.74 4.06 -6.21
C VAL A 201 -5.10 2.94 -7.01
N LEU A 202 -5.23 3.01 -8.33
CA LEU A 202 -4.56 2.11 -9.25
C LEU A 202 -3.31 2.80 -9.84
N TRP A 203 -2.93 2.50 -11.07
CA TRP A 203 -1.72 3.04 -11.69
C TRP A 203 -1.87 3.22 -13.20
N SER A 204 -1.13 4.16 -13.75
CA SER A 204 -0.97 4.36 -15.18
C SER A 204 0.37 3.83 -15.68
N VAL A 205 1.33 3.57 -14.79
CA VAL A 205 2.66 3.03 -15.12
C VAL A 205 2.94 1.87 -14.18
N ASP A 206 3.04 0.66 -14.72
CA ASP A 206 3.52 -0.53 -14.01
C ASP A 206 5.01 -0.70 -14.29
N SER A 207 5.85 -0.59 -13.25
CA SER A 207 7.29 -0.80 -13.37
C SER A 207 7.66 -2.25 -13.69
N ARG A 208 6.79 -3.20 -13.37
CA ARG A 208 6.99 -4.65 -13.40
C ARG A 208 8.15 -5.14 -12.53
N ASP A 209 8.50 -4.41 -11.48
CA ASP A 209 9.56 -4.77 -10.53
C ASP A 209 9.28 -6.10 -9.83
N TRP A 210 8.00 -6.43 -9.63
CA TRP A 210 7.51 -7.71 -9.09
C TRP A 210 7.86 -8.91 -9.99
N ASP A 211 8.03 -8.71 -11.30
CA ASP A 211 8.36 -9.73 -12.32
C ASP A 211 9.86 -9.72 -12.65
N TYR A 212 10.38 -8.55 -12.99
CA TYR A 212 11.76 -8.41 -13.48
C TYR A 212 12.82 -8.61 -12.39
N ARG A 213 12.58 -8.12 -11.19
CA ARG A 213 13.55 -8.11 -10.08
C ARG A 213 14.93 -7.57 -10.55
N ASN A 214 14.90 -6.57 -11.40
CA ASN A 214 16.07 -6.04 -12.09
C ASN A 214 15.97 -4.52 -12.19
N ALA A 215 16.84 -3.81 -11.47
CA ALA A 215 16.83 -2.37 -11.36
C ALA A 215 16.96 -1.62 -12.71
N ASP A 216 17.68 -2.18 -13.69
CA ASP A 216 17.83 -1.56 -15.02
C ASP A 216 16.52 -1.66 -15.82
N LYS A 217 15.86 -2.81 -15.77
CA LYS A 217 14.55 -3.00 -16.44
C LYS A 217 13.47 -2.17 -15.77
N ASP A 218 13.40 -2.18 -14.44
CA ASP A 218 12.45 -1.41 -13.67
C ASP A 218 12.60 0.09 -13.98
N TYR A 219 13.85 0.59 -13.96
CA TYR A 219 14.18 1.96 -14.35
C TYR A 219 13.73 2.29 -15.77
N GLN A 220 14.10 1.47 -16.76
CA GLN A 220 13.79 1.72 -18.16
C GLN A 220 12.28 1.72 -18.40
N THR A 221 11.56 0.74 -17.80
CA THR A 221 10.11 0.65 -17.95
C THR A 221 9.40 1.91 -17.44
N VAL A 222 9.82 2.44 -16.28
CA VAL A 222 9.24 3.68 -15.75
C VAL A 222 9.61 4.88 -16.65
N MET A 223 10.89 5.01 -17.06
CA MET A 223 11.34 6.14 -17.89
C MET A 223 10.67 6.21 -19.25
N ASP A 224 10.36 5.05 -19.84
CA ASP A 224 9.70 4.97 -21.17
C ASP A 224 8.20 5.31 -21.12
N ASN A 225 7.57 5.21 -19.93
CA ASN A 225 6.11 5.32 -19.81
C ASN A 225 5.64 6.45 -18.90
N VAL A 226 6.52 7.09 -18.12
CA VAL A 226 6.12 8.17 -17.20
C VAL A 226 5.71 9.43 -17.94
N PHE A 227 4.61 10.04 -17.50
CA PHE A 227 4.10 11.32 -18.00
C PHE A 227 3.61 12.20 -16.84
N ASP A 228 3.33 13.48 -17.14
CA ASP A 228 2.83 14.41 -16.13
C ASP A 228 1.46 13.99 -15.58
N GLY A 229 1.42 13.71 -14.28
CA GLY A 229 0.25 13.20 -13.58
C GLY A 229 0.19 11.67 -13.46
N SER A 230 1.26 10.94 -13.85
CA SER A 230 1.35 9.49 -13.68
C SER A 230 1.28 9.07 -12.21
N ILE A 231 0.60 7.95 -11.97
CA ILE A 231 0.72 7.13 -10.77
C ILE A 231 1.54 5.90 -11.15
N VAL A 232 2.69 5.72 -10.51
CA VAL A 232 3.64 4.64 -10.80
C VAL A 232 3.50 3.55 -9.75
N LEU A 233 3.25 2.31 -10.18
CA LEU A 233 3.27 1.11 -9.34
C LEU A 233 4.67 0.56 -9.20
N MET A 234 5.11 0.39 -7.98
CA MET A 234 6.31 -0.35 -7.56
C MET A 234 6.02 -1.09 -6.24
N HIS A 235 7.00 -1.85 -5.73
CA HIS A 235 6.85 -2.60 -4.47
C HIS A 235 8.07 -2.38 -3.57
N ASP A 236 7.88 -1.92 -2.33
CA ASP A 236 8.99 -1.67 -1.41
C ASP A 236 9.47 -2.93 -0.65
N LEU A 237 9.45 -4.05 -1.36
CA LEU A 237 9.94 -5.36 -0.91
C LEU A 237 11.29 -5.76 -1.54
N TYR A 238 11.60 -5.22 -2.73
CA TYR A 238 12.70 -5.74 -3.54
C TYR A 238 13.89 -4.79 -3.56
N PRO A 239 15.12 -5.27 -3.28
CA PRO A 239 16.31 -4.43 -3.38
C PRO A 239 16.47 -3.75 -4.76
N ALA A 240 16.11 -4.45 -5.85
CA ALA A 240 16.14 -3.92 -7.20
C ALA A 240 15.25 -2.68 -7.36
N THR A 241 14.06 -2.68 -6.75
CA THR A 241 13.16 -1.52 -6.73
C THR A 241 13.83 -0.30 -6.09
N ALA A 242 14.45 -0.47 -4.90
CA ALA A 242 15.14 0.63 -4.25
C ALA A 242 16.33 1.16 -5.09
N ASP A 243 17.04 0.27 -5.79
CA ASP A 243 18.12 0.65 -6.72
C ASP A 243 17.59 1.42 -7.93
N ALA A 244 16.45 1.00 -8.50
CA ALA A 244 15.78 1.71 -9.58
C ALA A 244 15.31 3.11 -9.13
N VAL A 245 14.64 3.20 -7.96
CA VAL A 245 14.17 4.48 -7.39
C VAL A 245 15.31 5.46 -7.15
N ALA A 246 16.47 4.97 -6.65
CA ALA A 246 17.65 5.80 -6.43
C ALA A 246 18.19 6.46 -7.71
N ARG A 247 17.81 5.95 -8.89
CA ARG A 247 18.16 6.48 -10.21
C ARG A 247 17.01 7.27 -10.83
N LEU A 248 15.75 6.79 -10.67
CA LEU A 248 14.54 7.42 -11.22
C LEU A 248 14.31 8.82 -10.64
N ILE A 249 14.35 8.94 -9.32
CA ILE A 249 14.07 10.21 -8.63
C ILE A 249 15.01 11.34 -9.10
N PRO A 250 16.36 11.18 -9.08
CA PRO A 250 17.25 12.24 -9.56
C PRO A 250 17.07 12.56 -11.04
N GLU A 251 16.81 11.57 -11.89
CA GLU A 251 16.65 11.79 -13.33
C GLU A 251 15.35 12.54 -13.64
N LEU A 252 14.23 12.14 -13.03
CA LEU A 252 12.97 12.83 -13.19
C LEU A 252 12.98 14.23 -12.58
N ALA A 253 13.71 14.44 -11.46
CA ALA A 253 13.91 15.76 -10.88
C ALA A 253 14.63 16.72 -11.86
N LYS A 254 15.66 16.24 -12.60
CA LYS A 254 16.32 17.01 -13.66
C LYS A 254 15.37 17.37 -14.80
N GLN A 255 14.41 16.50 -15.11
CA GLN A 255 13.37 16.74 -16.10
C GLN A 255 12.24 17.65 -15.61
N GLY A 256 12.34 18.15 -14.37
CA GLY A 256 11.40 19.11 -13.77
C GLY A 256 10.22 18.47 -13.02
N TYR A 257 10.18 17.15 -12.87
CA TYR A 257 9.14 16.49 -12.10
C TYR A 257 9.23 16.82 -10.61
N LYS A 258 8.06 16.95 -9.96
CA LYS A 258 7.88 17.02 -8.52
C LYS A 258 7.19 15.75 -8.04
N PHE A 259 7.68 15.20 -6.94
CA PHE A 259 7.21 13.95 -6.35
C PHE A 259 6.18 14.26 -5.28
N VAL A 260 4.97 13.77 -5.48
CA VAL A 260 3.80 14.08 -4.65
C VAL A 260 3.11 12.79 -4.20
N THR A 261 2.32 12.87 -3.14
CA THR A 261 1.41 11.79 -2.76
C THR A 261 0.22 11.73 -3.71
N PHE A 262 -0.56 10.65 -3.65
CA PHE A 262 -1.80 10.56 -4.42
C PHE A 262 -2.78 11.69 -4.05
N SER A 263 -3.02 11.91 -2.76
CA SER A 263 -3.93 12.97 -2.32
C SER A 263 -3.46 14.37 -2.72
N GLU A 264 -2.14 14.63 -2.69
CA GLU A 264 -1.57 15.89 -3.20
C GLU A 264 -1.76 16.02 -4.71
N LEU A 265 -1.50 14.95 -5.48
CA LEU A 265 -1.69 14.93 -6.93
C LEU A 265 -3.12 15.30 -7.30
N MET A 266 -4.13 14.64 -6.71
CA MET A 266 -5.53 14.90 -6.96
C MET A 266 -5.91 16.33 -6.60
N LYS A 267 -5.50 16.80 -5.41
CA LYS A 267 -5.75 18.18 -4.94
C LYS A 267 -5.14 19.23 -5.87
N ILE A 268 -3.89 19.05 -6.31
CA ILE A 268 -3.19 20.00 -7.17
C ILE A 268 -3.85 20.06 -8.55
N ARG A 269 -4.35 18.93 -9.05
CA ARG A 269 -5.05 18.82 -10.35
C ARG A 269 -6.54 19.16 -10.29
N GLY A 270 -7.08 19.45 -9.09
CA GLY A 270 -8.50 19.79 -8.92
C GLY A 270 -9.42 18.61 -9.20
N VAL A 271 -8.96 17.39 -8.93
CA VAL A 271 -9.76 16.17 -9.08
C VAL A 271 -10.41 15.83 -7.75
N ASP A 272 -11.74 15.81 -7.73
CA ASP A 272 -12.50 15.31 -6.59
C ASP A 272 -12.37 13.78 -6.48
N VAL A 273 -12.18 13.31 -5.25
CA VAL A 273 -11.90 11.90 -4.98
C VAL A 273 -13.06 11.29 -4.20
N GLU A 274 -13.75 10.34 -4.83
CA GLU A 274 -14.97 9.72 -4.32
C GLU A 274 -14.74 8.26 -3.87
N PRO A 275 -15.39 7.79 -2.79
CA PRO A 275 -15.36 6.40 -2.37
C PRO A 275 -15.87 5.45 -3.48
N GLY A 276 -15.18 4.31 -3.63
CA GLY A 276 -15.53 3.30 -4.62
C GLY A 276 -15.04 3.59 -6.04
N GLU A 277 -14.55 4.81 -6.33
CA GLU A 277 -14.01 5.12 -7.65
C GLU A 277 -12.53 4.72 -7.78
N LYS A 278 -12.11 4.44 -9.03
CA LYS A 278 -10.76 3.99 -9.39
C LYS A 278 -9.99 5.13 -10.05
N TYR A 279 -8.78 5.41 -9.55
CA TYR A 279 -7.91 6.47 -10.05
C TYR A 279 -6.62 5.89 -10.60
N PHE A 280 -6.27 6.24 -11.83
CA PHE A 280 -5.10 5.72 -12.54
C PHE A 280 -4.02 6.77 -12.77
N SER A 281 -4.43 8.04 -12.89
CA SER A 281 -3.57 9.21 -13.12
C SER A 281 -4.37 10.49 -12.86
N ALA A 282 -3.68 11.64 -12.82
CA ALA A 282 -4.31 12.95 -12.85
C ALA A 282 -3.49 13.90 -13.76
N THR A 283 -3.80 13.89 -15.05
CA THR A 283 -3.19 14.78 -16.04
C THR A 283 -3.64 16.22 -15.86
N PRO A 284 -2.85 17.22 -16.29
CA PRO A 284 -3.30 18.59 -16.32
C PRO A 284 -4.60 18.71 -17.11
N GLN A 285 -5.58 19.42 -16.56
CA GLN A 285 -6.75 19.79 -17.33
C GLN A 285 -6.31 20.82 -18.38
N ALA A 286 -6.80 20.68 -19.62
CA ALA A 286 -6.66 21.74 -20.62
C ALA A 286 -7.24 23.04 -20.04
N PRO A 287 -6.59 24.21 -20.22
CA PRO A 287 -7.19 25.47 -19.83
C PRO A 287 -8.59 25.53 -20.48
N ALA A 288 -9.60 25.89 -19.67
CA ALA A 288 -10.94 26.14 -20.20
C ALA A 288 -10.76 27.15 -21.33
N GLU A 289 -11.15 26.78 -22.55
CA GLU A 289 -11.23 27.74 -23.64
C GLU A 289 -12.19 28.83 -23.16
N GLU A 290 -11.69 30.05 -22.94
CA GLU A 290 -12.54 31.20 -22.78
C GLU A 290 -13.39 31.25 -24.04
N CYS A 291 -14.66 30.86 -23.92
CA CYS A 291 -15.63 31.15 -24.96
C CYS A 291 -15.78 32.69 -24.99
N ASP A 292 -14.95 33.33 -25.80
CA ASP A 292 -15.16 34.72 -26.18
C ASP A 292 -16.55 34.78 -26.81
N ASN A 293 -17.50 35.20 -25.98
CA ASN A 293 -18.79 35.70 -26.46
C ASN A 293 -18.52 37.03 -27.20
N ALA A 294 -18.02 36.91 -28.42
CA ALA A 294 -18.11 37.97 -29.40
C ALA A 294 -19.53 37.89 -29.99
N GLY A 295 -20.45 38.65 -29.38
CA GLY A 295 -21.77 38.96 -29.88
C GLY A 295 -21.80 40.38 -30.41
#